data_301eecab85109654661d962ecb40a8b4
#
_entry.id   301eecab85109654661d962ecb40a8b4
#
_cell.length_a   1.000
_cell.length_b   1.000
_cell.length_c   1.000
_cell.angle_alpha   90.00
_cell.angle_beta   90.00
_cell.angle_gamma   90.00
#
_symmetry.space_group_name_H-M   'P 1'
#
loop_
_entity.id
_entity.type
_entity.pdbx_description
1 polymer ?
#
loop_
_entity_poly.entity_id
_entity_poly.type
_entity_poly.pdbx_seq_one_letter_code
_entity_poly.pdbx_strand_id
1 'polypeptide(L)'
;VSVIIFVNLRLLPVVPIAMIISQTAMPDEVEAMRAFHGLDKPIPMQYLIWIGNVFTGDFGNAISFRDSVMNLLGETLPATIELALFALFFAIIIGFGAGLYMFHVRGTVRDSMTDVTSIAMLSFPDFLWAIILMLLVGVQWTLLPISGRYGPEFIAPDITGFIFLDAIVTADGPLLLSALKHILLPALALALA
;
A
#
# COMPACT_ATOMS: atom_id res chain seq x y z
N VAL A 1 -11.30 7.03 15.10
CA VAL A 1 -10.90 7.31 13.70
C VAL A 1 -12.02 6.94 12.74
N SER A 2 -12.54 5.68 12.74
CA SER A 2 -13.56 5.20 11.78
C SER A 2 -14.84 6.04 11.75
N VAL A 3 -15.39 6.42 12.92
CA VAL A 3 -16.57 7.30 13.03
C VAL A 3 -16.32 8.66 12.35
N ILE A 4 -15.16 9.27 12.62
CA ILE A 4 -14.81 10.58 12.07
C ILE A 4 -14.72 10.52 10.55
N ILE A 5 -14.05 9.49 10.02
CA ILE A 5 -13.94 9.29 8.57
C ILE A 5 -15.32 9.04 7.95
N PHE A 6 -16.13 8.16 8.56
CA PHE A 6 -17.46 7.84 8.08
C PHE A 6 -18.37 9.08 8.00
N VAL A 7 -18.41 9.87 9.09
CA VAL A 7 -19.22 11.09 9.15
C VAL A 7 -18.73 12.11 8.12
N ASN A 8 -17.42 12.34 8.01
CA ASN A 8 -16.86 13.27 7.02
C ASN A 8 -17.25 12.89 5.59
N LEU A 9 -17.12 11.59 5.24
CA LEU A 9 -17.50 11.10 3.91
C LEU A 9 -19.01 11.28 3.61
N ARG A 10 -19.86 11.20 4.64
CA ARG A 10 -21.31 11.41 4.49
C ARG A 10 -21.73 12.88 4.43
N LEU A 11 -20.92 13.78 5.00
CA LEU A 11 -21.16 15.23 4.96
C LEU A 11 -20.65 15.89 3.68
N LEU A 12 -19.80 15.20 2.91
CA LEU A 12 -19.34 15.70 1.62
C LEU A 12 -20.53 15.81 0.65
N PRO A 13 -20.63 16.95 -0.10
CA PRO A 13 -21.72 17.18 -1.03
C PRO A 13 -21.71 16.27 -2.27
N VAL A 14 -20.69 15.46 -2.43
CA VAL A 14 -20.60 14.44 -3.49
C VAL A 14 -21.49 13.27 -3.07
N VAL A 15 -22.68 13.21 -3.64
CA VAL A 15 -23.64 12.12 -3.38
C VAL A 15 -23.04 10.84 -4.00
N PRO A 16 -22.68 9.82 -3.19
CA PRO A 16 -22.14 8.56 -3.71
C PRO A 16 -23.04 7.91 -4.76
N ILE A 17 -24.34 8.16 -4.66
CA ILE A 17 -25.38 7.67 -5.56
C ILE A 17 -25.22 8.26 -6.96
N ALA A 18 -24.83 9.53 -7.11
CA ALA A 18 -24.61 10.15 -8.42
C ALA A 18 -23.49 9.48 -9.23
N MET A 19 -22.61 8.74 -8.57
CA MET A 19 -21.55 7.95 -9.23
C MET A 19 -22.02 6.54 -9.62
N ILE A 20 -23.09 6.04 -9.00
CA ILE A 20 -23.63 4.69 -9.24
C ILE A 20 -24.76 4.72 -10.27
N ILE A 21 -25.55 5.78 -10.26
CA ILE A 21 -26.74 5.91 -11.09
C ILE A 21 -26.41 6.69 -12.36
N SER A 22 -26.96 6.23 -13.49
CA SER A 22 -26.89 6.96 -14.76
C SER A 22 -27.46 8.37 -14.58
N GLN A 23 -26.88 9.37 -15.26
CA GLN A 23 -27.38 10.75 -15.30
C GLN A 23 -28.82 10.87 -15.84
N THR A 24 -29.35 9.78 -16.40
CA THR A 24 -30.69 9.67 -16.96
C THR A 24 -31.70 8.92 -16.07
N ALA A 25 -31.30 8.57 -14.83
CA ALA A 25 -32.17 7.83 -13.91
C ALA A 25 -33.36 8.68 -13.46
N MET A 26 -34.53 8.06 -13.37
CA MET A 26 -35.75 8.73 -12.88
C MET A 26 -35.63 9.01 -11.37
N PRO A 27 -36.28 10.08 -10.85
CA PRO A 27 -36.26 10.41 -9.42
C PRO A 27 -36.65 9.24 -8.51
N ASP A 28 -37.61 8.43 -8.91
CA ASP A 28 -38.09 7.26 -8.18
C ASP A 28 -37.03 6.16 -8.05
N GLU A 29 -36.22 5.98 -9.10
CA GLU A 29 -35.11 5.02 -9.10
C GLU A 29 -33.98 5.47 -8.14
N VAL A 30 -33.74 6.78 -8.09
CA VAL A 30 -32.77 7.38 -7.17
C VAL A 30 -33.19 7.16 -5.72
N GLU A 31 -34.50 7.34 -5.44
CA GLU A 31 -35.05 7.20 -4.09
C GLU A 31 -35.09 5.74 -3.65
N ALA A 32 -35.44 4.82 -4.53
CA ALA A 32 -35.37 3.38 -4.29
C ALA A 32 -33.92 2.93 -3.99
N MET A 33 -32.95 3.45 -4.73
CA MET A 33 -31.53 3.13 -4.52
C MET A 33 -31.01 3.72 -3.20
N ARG A 34 -31.47 4.91 -2.79
CA ARG A 34 -31.17 5.49 -1.48
C ARG A 34 -31.68 4.62 -0.34
N ALA A 35 -32.93 4.19 -0.45
CA ALA A 35 -33.53 3.31 0.54
C ALA A 35 -32.82 1.93 0.62
N PHE A 36 -32.48 1.36 -0.55
CA PHE A 36 -31.76 0.09 -0.63
C PHE A 36 -30.40 0.14 0.08
N HIS A 37 -29.65 1.23 -0.06
CA HIS A 37 -28.38 1.44 0.62
C HIS A 37 -28.51 2.04 2.03
N GLY A 38 -29.73 2.21 2.55
CA GLY A 38 -30.01 2.75 3.88
C GLY A 38 -29.54 4.21 4.06
N LEU A 39 -29.43 4.97 2.97
CA LEU A 39 -28.98 6.35 2.97
C LEU A 39 -30.08 7.33 3.38
N ASP A 40 -31.29 6.84 3.51
CA ASP A 40 -32.48 7.53 4.05
C ASP A 40 -32.47 7.62 5.60
N LYS A 41 -31.61 6.82 6.26
CA LYS A 41 -31.54 6.75 7.71
C LYS A 41 -30.62 7.81 8.33
N PRO A 42 -30.80 8.16 9.62
CA PRO A 42 -29.86 9.04 10.32
C PRO A 42 -28.43 8.52 10.28
N ILE A 43 -27.43 9.41 10.20
CA ILE A 43 -26.00 9.06 10.09
C ILE A 43 -25.55 8.04 11.15
N PRO A 44 -25.93 8.15 12.44
CA PRO A 44 -25.56 7.16 13.45
C PRO A 44 -26.06 5.75 13.10
N MET A 45 -27.28 5.64 12.57
CA MET A 45 -27.86 4.35 12.19
C MET A 45 -27.17 3.76 10.95
N GLN A 46 -26.81 4.60 9.98
CA GLN A 46 -26.00 4.19 8.83
C GLN A 46 -24.63 3.64 9.27
N TYR A 47 -24.01 4.28 10.27
CA TYR A 47 -22.74 3.81 10.83
C TYR A 47 -22.89 2.43 11.50
N LEU A 48 -23.93 2.24 12.31
CA LEU A 48 -24.18 0.95 12.99
C LEU A 48 -24.45 -0.19 11.99
N ILE A 49 -25.20 0.08 10.92
CA ILE A 49 -25.43 -0.90 9.84
C ILE A 49 -24.11 -1.22 9.14
N TRP A 50 -23.34 -0.20 8.76
CA TRP A 50 -22.07 -0.38 8.09
C TRP A 50 -21.07 -1.18 8.93
N ILE A 51 -20.91 -0.84 10.21
CA ILE A 51 -19.96 -1.55 11.08
C ILE A 51 -20.44 -2.99 11.34
N GLY A 52 -21.74 -3.22 11.41
CA GLY A 52 -22.32 -4.56 11.50
C GLY A 52 -21.96 -5.42 10.28
N ASN A 53 -22.09 -4.87 9.07
CA ASN A 53 -21.71 -5.54 7.84
C ASN A 53 -20.18 -5.83 7.78
N VAL A 54 -19.36 -4.88 8.23
CA VAL A 54 -17.91 -5.08 8.34
C VAL A 54 -17.57 -6.28 9.24
N PHE A 55 -18.25 -6.44 10.38
CA PHE A 55 -18.04 -7.58 11.27
C PHE A 55 -18.49 -8.92 10.68
N THR A 56 -19.40 -8.90 9.71
CA THR A 56 -19.82 -10.10 8.97
C THR A 56 -18.97 -10.35 7.70
N GLY A 57 -17.95 -9.53 7.45
CA GLY A 57 -17.07 -9.66 6.29
C GLY A 57 -17.56 -8.94 5.02
N ASP A 58 -18.67 -8.21 5.10
CA ASP A 58 -19.17 -7.40 4.01
C ASP A 58 -18.63 -5.96 4.13
N PHE A 59 -17.58 -5.67 3.39
CA PHE A 59 -16.97 -4.34 3.29
C PHE A 59 -17.62 -3.46 2.22
N GLY A 60 -18.63 -3.97 1.51
CA GLY A 60 -19.30 -3.30 0.42
C GLY A 60 -18.50 -3.32 -0.89
N ASN A 61 -18.97 -2.52 -1.85
CA ASN A 61 -18.38 -2.42 -3.19
C ASN A 61 -17.65 -1.09 -3.37
N ALA A 62 -16.49 -1.16 -3.99
CA ALA A 62 -15.72 0.02 -4.41
C ALA A 62 -16.27 0.55 -5.74
N ILE A 63 -16.90 1.71 -5.70
CA ILE A 63 -17.57 2.33 -6.85
C ILE A 63 -16.59 2.57 -8.00
N SER A 64 -15.39 3.08 -7.69
CA SER A 64 -14.37 3.42 -8.69
C SER A 64 -13.77 2.20 -9.39
N PHE A 65 -13.69 1.07 -8.70
CA PHE A 65 -13.12 -0.18 -9.25
C PHE A 65 -14.19 -1.16 -9.76
N ARG A 66 -15.46 -0.91 -9.45
CA ARG A 66 -16.61 -1.78 -9.81
C ARG A 66 -16.43 -3.23 -9.31
N ASP A 67 -15.77 -3.38 -8.18
CA ASP A 67 -15.49 -4.67 -7.55
C ASP A 67 -15.75 -4.61 -6.05
N SER A 68 -15.82 -5.76 -5.38
CA SER A 68 -15.98 -5.81 -3.94
C SER A 68 -14.70 -5.32 -3.24
N VAL A 69 -14.86 -4.60 -2.14
CA VAL A 69 -13.72 -4.15 -1.33
C VAL A 69 -12.91 -5.35 -0.83
N MET A 70 -13.58 -6.48 -0.55
CA MET A 70 -12.91 -7.71 -0.08
C MET A 70 -11.96 -8.28 -1.14
N ASN A 71 -12.37 -8.32 -2.42
CA ASN A 71 -11.51 -8.76 -3.51
C ASN A 71 -10.30 -7.85 -3.66
N LEU A 72 -10.52 -6.53 -3.69
CA LEU A 72 -9.43 -5.54 -3.78
C LEU A 72 -8.45 -5.64 -2.61
N LEU A 73 -8.94 -5.90 -1.40
CA LEU A 73 -8.08 -6.16 -0.25
C LEU A 73 -7.28 -7.46 -0.43
N GLY A 74 -7.92 -8.52 -0.92
CA GLY A 74 -7.26 -9.80 -1.20
C GLY A 74 -6.10 -9.66 -2.20
N GLU A 75 -6.24 -8.79 -3.20
CA GLU A 75 -5.21 -8.54 -4.20
C GLU A 75 -4.08 -7.62 -3.71
N THR A 76 -4.43 -6.60 -2.91
CA THR A 76 -3.47 -5.53 -2.55
C THR A 76 -2.78 -5.75 -1.21
N LEU A 77 -3.45 -6.31 -0.20
CA LEU A 77 -2.88 -6.54 1.13
C LEU A 77 -1.65 -7.45 1.11
N PRO A 78 -1.64 -8.59 0.39
CA PRO A 78 -0.46 -9.45 0.35
C PRO A 78 0.77 -8.69 -0.17
N ALA A 79 0.64 -7.92 -1.25
CA ALA A 79 1.72 -7.12 -1.79
C ALA A 79 2.24 -6.06 -0.80
N THR A 80 1.33 -5.41 -0.08
CA THR A 80 1.66 -4.41 0.94
C THR A 80 2.40 -5.04 2.12
N ILE A 81 1.95 -6.21 2.57
CA ILE A 81 2.60 -6.94 3.68
C ILE A 81 3.99 -7.41 3.27
N GLU A 82 4.15 -7.98 2.07
CA GLU A 82 5.46 -8.37 1.55
C GLU A 82 6.42 -7.19 1.53
N LEU A 83 6.00 -6.06 0.96
CA LEU A 83 6.81 -4.85 0.90
C LEU A 83 7.18 -4.35 2.30
N ALA A 84 6.23 -4.32 3.23
CA ALA A 84 6.47 -3.89 4.61
C ALA A 84 7.47 -4.80 5.34
N LEU A 85 7.38 -6.11 5.14
CA LEU A 85 8.33 -7.06 5.75
C LEU A 85 9.74 -6.90 5.18
N PHE A 86 9.90 -6.74 3.87
CA PHE A 86 11.21 -6.49 3.26
C PHE A 86 11.77 -5.13 3.66
N ALA A 87 10.94 -4.08 3.71
CA ALA A 87 11.36 -2.77 4.18
C ALA A 87 11.82 -2.81 5.64
N LEU A 88 11.06 -3.49 6.52
CA LEU A 88 11.44 -3.69 7.91
C LEU A 88 12.76 -4.46 8.04
N PHE A 89 12.95 -5.51 7.26
CA PHE A 89 14.19 -6.29 7.23
C PHE A 89 15.40 -5.41 6.87
N PHE A 90 15.30 -4.62 5.81
CA PHE A 90 16.35 -3.69 5.42
C PHE A 90 16.56 -2.57 6.43
N ALA A 91 15.49 -2.01 6.99
CA ALA A 91 15.58 -0.98 8.03
C ALA A 91 16.34 -1.47 9.27
N ILE A 92 16.09 -2.71 9.70
CA ILE A 92 16.83 -3.32 10.82
C ILE A 92 18.32 -3.48 10.47
N ILE A 93 18.64 -3.99 9.29
CA ILE A 93 20.04 -4.21 8.88
C ILE A 93 20.77 -2.87 8.76
N ILE A 94 20.18 -1.91 8.05
CA ILE A 94 20.78 -0.59 7.81
C ILE A 94 20.89 0.17 9.12
N GLY A 95 19.79 0.26 9.89
CA GLY A 95 19.74 1.00 11.15
C GLY A 95 20.67 0.43 12.21
N PHE A 96 20.69 -0.90 12.38
CA PHE A 96 21.60 -1.56 13.32
C PHE A 96 23.07 -1.41 12.89
N GLY A 97 23.35 -1.60 11.60
CA GLY A 97 24.69 -1.42 11.04
C GLY A 97 25.20 0.02 11.18
N ALA A 98 24.34 1.01 10.85
CA ALA A 98 24.66 2.42 11.04
C ALA A 98 24.88 2.77 12.51
N GLY A 99 24.02 2.28 13.41
CA GLY A 99 24.14 2.51 14.85
C GLY A 99 25.43 1.93 15.44
N LEU A 100 25.81 0.73 15.05
CA LEU A 100 27.10 0.12 15.47
C LEU A 100 28.29 0.91 14.93
N TYR A 101 28.24 1.37 13.69
CA TYR A 101 29.26 2.21 13.10
C TYR A 101 29.41 3.53 13.85
N MET A 102 28.29 4.23 14.11
CA MET A 102 28.27 5.48 14.88
C MET A 102 28.84 5.29 16.28
N PHE A 103 28.48 4.19 16.95
CA PHE A 103 29.05 3.85 18.27
C PHE A 103 30.57 3.68 18.20
N HIS A 104 31.08 3.01 17.17
CA HIS A 104 32.52 2.75 17.00
C HIS A 104 33.34 4.02 16.72
N VAL A 105 32.77 4.99 15.97
CA VAL A 105 33.47 6.24 15.63
C VAL A 105 33.23 7.37 16.62
N ARG A 106 32.53 7.12 17.71
CA ARG A 106 32.16 8.12 18.72
C ARG A 106 33.37 8.88 19.26
N GLY A 107 33.25 10.21 19.33
CA GLY A 107 34.30 11.11 19.79
C GLY A 107 35.40 11.39 18.78
N THR A 108 35.24 10.94 17.51
CA THR A 108 36.16 11.26 16.41
C THR A 108 35.55 12.30 15.48
N VAL A 109 36.36 12.82 14.52
CA VAL A 109 35.86 13.70 13.45
C VAL A 109 34.77 13.01 12.61
N ARG A 110 34.83 11.70 12.47
CA ARG A 110 33.84 10.89 11.74
C ARG A 110 32.48 10.86 12.45
N ASP A 111 32.45 10.98 13.77
CA ASP A 111 31.23 11.09 14.56
C ASP A 111 30.36 12.28 14.09
N SER A 112 30.95 13.47 14.02
CA SER A 112 30.24 14.66 13.50
C SER A 112 29.79 14.51 12.05
N MET A 113 30.57 13.82 11.20
CA MET A 113 30.17 13.56 9.81
C MET A 113 28.99 12.59 9.73
N THR A 114 28.97 11.55 10.55
CA THR A 114 27.84 10.60 10.60
C THR A 114 26.57 11.25 11.12
N ASP A 115 26.67 12.11 12.14
CA ASP A 115 25.52 12.86 12.66
C ASP A 115 24.91 13.77 11.57
N VAL A 116 25.75 14.56 10.88
CA VAL A 116 25.28 15.44 9.79
C VAL A 116 24.64 14.62 8.67
N THR A 117 25.25 13.49 8.30
CA THR A 117 24.70 12.62 7.26
C THR A 117 23.34 12.04 7.67
N SER A 118 23.23 11.57 8.92
CA SER A 118 21.97 11.03 9.43
C SER A 118 20.86 12.06 9.46
N ILE A 119 21.16 13.28 9.93
CA ILE A 119 20.20 14.38 9.94
C ILE A 119 19.78 14.75 8.50
N ALA A 120 20.74 14.79 7.58
CA ALA A 120 20.45 15.04 6.17
C ALA A 120 19.53 13.97 5.58
N MET A 121 19.81 12.68 5.84
CA MET A 121 18.97 11.56 5.37
C MET A 121 17.55 11.65 5.91
N LEU A 122 17.37 11.90 7.20
CA LEU A 122 16.05 12.08 7.84
C LEU A 122 15.29 13.33 7.35
N SER A 123 16.00 14.30 6.76
CA SER A 123 15.36 15.51 6.20
C SER A 123 14.70 15.28 4.86
N PHE A 124 15.01 14.18 4.19
CA PHE A 124 14.40 13.83 2.90
C PHE A 124 13.09 13.08 3.12
N PRO A 125 11.99 13.50 2.49
CA PRO A 125 10.76 12.71 2.45
C PRO A 125 10.96 11.36 1.77
N ASP A 126 10.23 10.34 2.21
CA ASP A 126 10.33 8.94 1.74
C ASP A 126 10.23 8.82 0.21
N PHE A 127 9.33 9.58 -0.41
CA PHE A 127 9.14 9.54 -1.86
C PHE A 127 10.37 10.04 -2.64
N LEU A 128 11.18 10.94 -2.06
CA LEU A 128 12.41 11.38 -2.73
C LEU A 128 13.44 10.25 -2.80
N TRP A 129 13.57 9.44 -1.75
CA TRP A 129 14.41 8.25 -1.79
C TRP A 129 13.96 7.28 -2.88
N ALA A 130 12.64 7.06 -2.99
CA ALA A 130 12.09 6.23 -4.05
C ALA A 130 12.42 6.75 -5.45
N ILE A 131 12.25 8.07 -5.68
CA ILE A 131 12.57 8.70 -6.97
C ILE A 131 14.07 8.61 -7.28
N ILE A 132 14.94 8.93 -6.32
CA ILE A 132 16.40 8.89 -6.51
C ILE A 132 16.84 7.47 -6.85
N LEU A 133 16.40 6.46 -6.09
CA LEU A 133 16.74 5.07 -6.36
C LEU A 133 16.20 4.58 -7.70
N MET A 134 14.96 4.95 -8.04
CA MET A 134 14.36 4.61 -9.34
C MET A 134 15.18 5.20 -10.50
N LEU A 135 15.54 6.49 -10.42
CA LEU A 135 16.29 7.15 -11.49
C LEU A 135 17.73 6.64 -11.62
N LEU A 136 18.44 6.46 -10.51
CA LEU A 136 19.83 6.01 -10.52
C LEU A 136 19.96 4.53 -10.84
N VAL A 137 19.26 3.68 -10.09
CA VAL A 137 19.44 2.22 -10.16
C VAL A 137 18.58 1.61 -11.26
N GLY A 138 17.33 2.08 -11.40
CA GLY A 138 16.39 1.56 -12.37
C GLY A 138 16.56 2.11 -13.78
N VAL A 139 16.68 3.43 -13.92
CA VAL A 139 16.74 4.07 -15.24
C VAL A 139 18.17 4.23 -15.72
N GLN A 140 19.06 4.86 -14.94
CA GLN A 140 20.42 5.17 -15.39
C GLN A 140 21.31 3.92 -15.50
N TRP A 141 21.25 3.05 -14.49
CA TRP A 141 22.07 1.83 -14.46
C TRP A 141 21.34 0.58 -14.96
N THR A 142 20.02 0.63 -15.09
CA THR A 142 19.16 -0.47 -15.55
C THR A 142 19.42 -1.80 -14.80
N LEU A 143 19.77 -1.71 -13.51
CA LEU A 143 20.12 -2.87 -12.68
C LEU A 143 18.89 -3.58 -12.11
N LEU A 144 17.87 -2.80 -11.76
CA LEU A 144 16.65 -3.29 -11.13
C LEU A 144 15.41 -2.73 -11.83
N PRO A 145 14.33 -3.50 -11.89
CA PRO A 145 13.06 -3.06 -12.48
C PRO A 145 12.44 -1.94 -11.62
N ILE A 146 11.70 -1.06 -12.28
CA ILE A 146 11.12 0.15 -11.67
C ILE A 146 9.61 0.02 -11.38
N SER A 147 8.95 -1.05 -11.83
CA SER A 147 7.51 -1.23 -11.70
C SER A 147 7.12 -2.71 -11.70
N GLY A 148 5.95 -3.00 -11.16
CA GLY A 148 5.41 -4.36 -11.07
C GLY A 148 5.87 -5.11 -9.82
N ARG A 149 5.28 -6.28 -9.59
CA ARG A 149 5.67 -7.22 -8.52
C ARG A 149 6.65 -8.28 -9.03
N TYR A 150 6.63 -8.55 -10.33
CA TYR A 150 7.48 -9.50 -11.05
C TYR A 150 7.48 -9.14 -12.54
N GLY A 151 8.35 -9.77 -13.35
CA GLY A 151 8.47 -9.50 -14.77
C GLY A 151 7.23 -9.96 -15.56
N PRO A 152 6.87 -9.24 -16.63
CA PRO A 152 5.69 -9.54 -17.43
C PRO A 152 5.75 -10.89 -18.17
N GLU A 153 6.92 -11.51 -18.21
CA GLU A 153 7.15 -12.84 -18.78
C GLU A 153 6.64 -13.98 -17.89
N PHE A 154 6.34 -13.71 -16.62
CA PHE A 154 5.86 -14.70 -15.65
C PHE A 154 4.35 -14.62 -15.48
N ILE A 155 3.74 -15.77 -15.31
CA ILE A 155 2.35 -15.91 -14.86
C ILE A 155 2.43 -16.39 -13.42
N ALA A 156 2.17 -15.50 -12.48
CA ALA A 156 2.20 -15.87 -11.07
C ALA A 156 1.00 -16.77 -10.74
N PRO A 157 1.20 -17.86 -10.02
CA PRO A 157 0.10 -18.63 -9.45
C PRO A 157 -0.63 -17.78 -8.40
N ASP A 158 -1.94 -17.85 -8.40
CA ASP A 158 -2.81 -17.15 -7.43
C ASP A 158 -3.30 -18.17 -6.38
N ILE A 159 -2.38 -18.58 -5.49
CA ILE A 159 -2.67 -19.57 -4.43
C ILE A 159 -2.97 -18.86 -3.11
N THR A 160 -2.06 -17.99 -2.69
CA THR A 160 -2.16 -17.26 -1.41
C THR A 160 -2.24 -15.74 -1.60
N GLY A 161 -1.95 -15.25 -2.82
CA GLY A 161 -1.79 -13.84 -3.13
C GLY A 161 -0.42 -13.26 -2.73
N PHE A 162 0.38 -14.01 -1.94
CA PHE A 162 1.76 -13.67 -1.60
C PHE A 162 2.71 -14.24 -2.64
N ILE A 163 3.30 -13.39 -3.48
CA ILE A 163 4.12 -13.85 -4.60
C ILE A 163 5.33 -14.68 -4.16
N PHE A 164 5.94 -14.34 -3.02
CA PHE A 164 7.09 -15.07 -2.48
C PHE A 164 6.69 -16.45 -1.97
N LEU A 165 5.55 -16.56 -1.27
CA LEU A 165 5.05 -17.85 -0.80
C LEU A 165 4.62 -18.72 -1.98
N ASP A 166 3.92 -18.15 -2.94
CA ASP A 166 3.43 -18.88 -4.12
C ASP A 166 4.59 -19.39 -4.97
N ALA A 167 5.64 -18.57 -5.18
CA ALA A 167 6.86 -19.00 -5.88
C ALA A 167 7.62 -20.11 -5.14
N ILE A 168 7.64 -20.08 -3.80
CA ILE A 168 8.27 -21.14 -2.99
C ILE A 168 7.46 -22.44 -3.07
N VAL A 169 6.12 -22.36 -2.92
CA VAL A 169 5.23 -23.52 -2.93
C VAL A 169 5.26 -24.22 -4.29
N THR A 170 5.37 -23.46 -5.38
CA THR A 170 5.45 -23.99 -6.76
C THR A 170 6.87 -24.34 -7.18
N ALA A 171 7.88 -24.10 -6.31
CA ALA A 171 9.29 -24.27 -6.62
C ALA A 171 9.75 -23.50 -7.89
N ASP A 172 9.12 -22.35 -8.18
CA ASP A 172 9.46 -21.48 -9.29
C ASP A 172 10.58 -20.51 -8.92
N GLY A 173 11.82 -20.98 -9.05
CA GLY A 173 13.01 -20.18 -8.75
C GLY A 173 13.15 -18.92 -9.62
N PRO A 174 12.91 -18.96 -10.93
CA PRO A 174 12.90 -17.80 -11.80
C PRO A 174 11.90 -16.71 -11.37
N LEU A 175 10.67 -17.08 -11.03
CA LEU A 175 9.66 -16.17 -10.52
C LEU A 175 10.09 -15.55 -9.19
N LEU A 176 10.62 -16.36 -8.27
CA LEU A 176 11.14 -15.89 -6.97
C LEU A 176 12.25 -14.84 -7.15
N LEU A 177 13.19 -15.10 -8.05
CA LEU A 177 14.29 -14.17 -8.35
C LEU A 177 13.76 -12.88 -8.99
N SER A 178 12.79 -12.97 -9.86
CA SER A 178 12.13 -11.81 -10.45
C SER A 178 11.44 -10.97 -9.39
N ALA A 179 10.64 -11.58 -8.53
CA ALA A 179 9.96 -10.89 -7.43
C ALA A 179 10.95 -10.19 -6.48
N LEU A 180 12.08 -10.85 -6.14
CA LEU A 180 13.14 -10.25 -5.34
C LEU A 180 13.72 -8.99 -6.00
N LYS A 181 13.98 -9.01 -7.30
CA LYS A 181 14.50 -7.83 -8.01
C LYS A 181 13.50 -6.65 -7.99
N HIS A 182 12.21 -6.94 -8.10
CA HIS A 182 11.17 -5.88 -8.14
C HIS A 182 10.92 -5.26 -6.77
N ILE A 183 11.05 -6.02 -5.68
CA ILE A 183 10.79 -5.50 -4.33
C ILE A 183 11.97 -4.72 -3.74
N LEU A 184 13.19 -4.90 -4.27
CA LEU A 184 14.40 -4.29 -3.69
C LEU A 184 14.35 -2.76 -3.66
N LEU A 185 14.03 -2.11 -4.79
CA LEU A 185 14.01 -0.64 -4.85
C LEU A 185 12.99 -0.02 -3.90
N PRO A 186 11.70 -0.41 -3.93
CA PRO A 186 10.71 0.18 -3.03
C PRO A 186 10.99 -0.16 -1.56
N ALA A 187 11.46 -1.37 -1.26
CA ALA A 187 11.79 -1.75 0.11
C ALA A 187 13.00 -0.99 0.67
N LEU A 188 14.03 -0.75 -0.15
CA LEU A 188 15.17 0.08 0.25
C LEU A 188 14.76 1.55 0.41
N ALA A 189 13.90 2.08 -0.45
CA ALA A 189 13.40 3.45 -0.32
C ALA A 189 12.69 3.66 1.02
N LEU A 190 11.82 2.73 1.41
CA LEU A 190 11.13 2.75 2.70
C LEU A 190 12.07 2.51 3.89
N ALA A 191 13.13 1.74 3.70
CA ALA A 191 14.09 1.45 4.77
C ALA A 191 15.04 2.61 5.06
N LEU A 192 15.23 3.52 4.10
CA LEU A 192 16.09 4.70 4.24
C LEU A 192 15.37 5.92 4.81
N ALA A 193 14.03 5.87 4.85
CA ALA A 193 13.16 6.90 5.41
C ALA A 193 12.98 6.76 6.92
#